data_9183fbb9db296d2c4d01c64d3a9bb822
#
_entry.id   9183fbb9db296d2c4d01c64d3a9bb822
#
_cell.length_a   1.000
_cell.length_b   1.000
_cell.length_c   1.000
_cell.angle_alpha   90.00
_cell.angle_beta   90.00
_cell.angle_gamma   90.00
#
_symmetry.space_group_name_H-M   'P 1'
#
loop_
_entity.id
_entity.type
_entity.pdbx_description
1 polymer ?
#
loop_
_entity_poly.entity_id
_entity_poly.type
_entity_poly.pdbx_seq_one_letter_code
_entity_poly.pdbx_strand_id
1 'polypeptide(L)'
;MALCCRQLAAQGLIAGRDGNLSVRLSPERVLVTPSGLIKSLLEPGEMVEVDLSGKPQGRGPRKPTSELDLHLRILRHRPDVQAVVHAHPPAATGFAVAGEEIPDNLLPELILVVGPVPLVPFGMPGTPELGDRIVPYIEDRRHHALLLANHGAVTLGRTLDEAWIRMESLEHAARIIAAARAVGEPKPLTAAAVAKLQKQGERDG
;
A
#
# COMPACT_ATOMS: atom_id res chain seq x y z
N MET A 1 -2.28 -9.87 10.46
CA MET A 1 -2.29 -10.11 8.99
C MET A 1 -3.55 -10.84 8.54
N ALA A 2 -3.90 -12.04 9.03
CA ALA A 2 -5.11 -12.76 8.59
C ALA A 2 -6.41 -11.94 8.74
N LEU A 3 -6.59 -11.25 9.88
CA LEU A 3 -7.71 -10.33 10.07
C LEU A 3 -7.71 -9.20 9.03
N CYS A 4 -6.56 -8.57 8.80
CA CYS A 4 -6.43 -7.50 7.80
C CYS A 4 -6.81 -8.00 6.39
N CYS A 5 -6.34 -9.19 5.98
CA CYS A 5 -6.74 -9.80 4.70
C CYS A 5 -8.27 -10.00 4.60
N ARG A 6 -8.92 -10.48 5.67
CA ARG A 6 -10.38 -10.62 5.71
C ARG A 6 -11.10 -9.29 5.58
N GLN A 7 -10.63 -8.25 6.26
CA GLN A 7 -11.24 -6.92 6.20
C GLN A 7 -11.06 -6.27 4.82
N LEU A 8 -9.85 -6.32 4.25
CA LEU A 8 -9.60 -5.83 2.88
C LEU A 8 -10.53 -6.52 1.86
N ALA A 9 -10.73 -7.84 1.99
CA ALA A 9 -11.64 -8.57 1.12
C ALA A 9 -13.11 -8.18 1.35
N ALA A 10 -13.55 -8.04 2.61
CA ALA A 10 -14.90 -7.63 2.95
C ALA A 10 -15.25 -6.23 2.42
N GLN A 11 -14.27 -5.35 2.32
CA GLN A 11 -14.42 -4.00 1.76
C GLN A 11 -14.23 -3.96 0.24
N GLY A 12 -13.91 -5.09 -0.41
CA GLY A 12 -13.67 -5.17 -1.85
C GLY A 12 -12.36 -4.52 -2.31
N LEU A 13 -11.37 -4.39 -1.41
CA LEU A 13 -10.05 -3.84 -1.74
C LEU A 13 -9.10 -4.89 -2.31
N ILE A 14 -9.40 -6.16 -2.09
CA ILE A 14 -8.75 -7.32 -2.72
C ILE A 14 -9.81 -8.31 -3.19
N ALA A 15 -9.53 -9.02 -4.26
CA ALA A 15 -10.39 -10.04 -4.83
C ALA A 15 -9.67 -11.40 -4.90
N GLY A 16 -10.27 -12.45 -4.35
CA GLY A 16 -9.76 -13.80 -4.46
C GLY A 16 -8.33 -13.97 -3.95
N ARG A 17 -7.38 -14.07 -4.88
CA ARG A 17 -5.94 -14.28 -4.59
C ARG A 17 -5.12 -13.00 -4.66
N ASP A 18 -5.71 -11.89 -5.03
CA ASP A 18 -5.03 -10.62 -5.19
C ASP A 18 -4.54 -10.04 -3.86
N GLY A 19 -3.61 -9.10 -3.96
CA GLY A 19 -3.06 -8.41 -2.82
C GLY A 19 -2.15 -9.28 -1.94
N ASN A 20 -1.34 -8.65 -1.16
CA ASN A 20 -0.41 -9.30 -0.25
C ASN A 20 0.09 -8.31 0.81
N LEU A 21 0.50 -8.86 1.95
CA LEU A 21 0.93 -8.10 3.10
C LEU A 21 2.28 -8.60 3.58
N SER A 22 3.08 -7.68 4.15
CA SER A 22 4.27 -8.03 4.92
C SER A 22 4.37 -7.24 6.21
N VAL A 23 4.97 -7.87 7.23
CA VAL A 23 5.26 -7.25 8.53
C VAL A 23 6.68 -7.63 8.93
N ARG A 24 7.49 -6.64 9.30
CA ARG A 24 8.82 -6.85 9.86
C ARG A 24 8.70 -7.39 11.28
N LEU A 25 9.28 -8.55 11.55
CA LEU A 25 9.34 -9.17 12.87
C LEU A 25 10.60 -8.77 13.66
N SER A 26 11.69 -8.57 12.94
CA SER A 26 12.98 -8.13 13.47
C SER A 26 13.79 -7.44 12.36
N PRO A 27 14.97 -6.87 12.62
CA PRO A 27 15.80 -6.28 11.58
C PRO A 27 16.07 -7.18 10.38
N GLU A 28 16.07 -8.50 10.56
CA GLU A 28 16.42 -9.49 9.53
C GLU A 28 15.25 -10.38 9.08
N ARG A 29 14.09 -10.30 9.75
CA ARG A 29 12.97 -11.24 9.56
C ARG A 29 11.69 -10.53 9.21
N VAL A 30 11.00 -11.04 8.19
CA VAL A 30 9.75 -10.50 7.67
C VAL A 30 8.72 -11.62 7.57
N LEU A 31 7.51 -11.36 8.05
CA LEU A 31 6.36 -12.23 7.85
C LEU A 31 5.58 -11.74 6.63
N VAL A 32 5.26 -12.64 5.70
CA VAL A 32 4.54 -12.31 4.47
C VAL A 32 3.35 -13.25 4.24
N THR A 33 2.36 -12.77 3.51
CA THR A 33 1.27 -13.64 3.06
C THR A 33 1.78 -14.67 2.07
N PRO A 34 1.22 -15.89 2.07
CA PRO A 34 1.57 -16.94 1.12
C PRO A 34 1.06 -16.65 -0.29
N SER A 35 1.76 -17.19 -1.29
CA SER A 35 1.34 -17.18 -2.70
C SER A 35 0.20 -18.17 -2.96
N GLY A 36 -0.66 -17.85 -3.92
CA GLY A 36 -1.65 -18.77 -4.50
C GLY A 36 -2.87 -19.09 -3.64
N LEU A 37 -3.01 -18.51 -2.44
CA LEU A 37 -4.16 -18.71 -1.55
C LEU A 37 -5.15 -17.56 -1.62
N ILE A 38 -6.42 -17.85 -1.36
CA ILE A 38 -7.49 -16.87 -1.22
C ILE A 38 -7.23 -16.08 0.08
N LYS A 39 -7.02 -14.78 -0.05
CA LYS A 39 -6.58 -13.92 1.07
C LYS A 39 -7.58 -13.84 2.21
N SER A 40 -8.90 -13.84 1.91
CA SER A 40 -9.96 -13.81 2.93
C SER A 40 -10.05 -15.08 3.77
N LEU A 41 -9.49 -16.19 3.30
CA LEU A 41 -9.51 -17.49 3.99
C LEU A 41 -8.22 -17.84 4.71
N LEU A 42 -7.24 -16.93 4.71
CA LEU A 42 -5.94 -17.18 5.36
C LEU A 42 -6.07 -17.30 6.87
N GLU A 43 -5.44 -18.35 7.40
CA GLU A 43 -5.28 -18.55 8.83
C GLU A 43 -3.89 -18.05 9.32
N PRO A 44 -3.75 -17.66 10.60
CA PRO A 44 -2.50 -17.12 11.13
C PRO A 44 -1.27 -18.00 10.90
N GLY A 45 -1.42 -19.32 10.99
CA GLY A 45 -0.33 -20.29 10.80
C GLY A 45 0.10 -20.51 9.36
N GLU A 46 -0.56 -19.89 8.39
CA GLU A 46 -0.22 -20.03 6.96
C GLU A 46 0.75 -18.96 6.45
N MET A 47 1.02 -17.95 7.27
CA MET A 47 1.98 -16.89 6.92
C MET A 47 3.38 -17.47 6.79
N VAL A 48 4.17 -16.89 5.87
CA VAL A 48 5.52 -17.35 5.57
C VAL A 48 6.52 -16.36 6.15
N GLU A 49 7.47 -16.86 6.93
CA GLU A 49 8.59 -16.07 7.40
C GLU A 49 9.74 -16.15 6.41
N VAL A 50 10.32 -15.01 6.07
CA VAL A 50 11.48 -14.89 5.19
C VAL A 50 12.52 -13.96 5.82
N ASP A 51 13.79 -14.11 5.41
CA ASP A 51 14.80 -13.08 5.68
C ASP A 51 14.74 -11.95 4.64
N LEU A 52 15.52 -10.90 4.85
CA LEU A 52 15.58 -9.77 3.91
C LEU A 52 16.18 -10.14 2.54
N SER A 53 16.80 -11.32 2.38
CA SER A 53 17.20 -11.82 1.06
C SER A 53 16.04 -12.52 0.32
N GLY A 54 14.92 -12.75 1.01
CA GLY A 54 13.75 -13.44 0.49
C GLY A 54 13.78 -14.96 0.72
N LYS A 55 14.77 -15.47 1.47
CA LYS A 55 14.90 -16.89 1.77
C LYS A 55 13.92 -17.27 2.89
N PRO A 56 13.04 -18.29 2.68
CA PRO A 56 12.16 -18.79 3.71
C PRO A 56 12.92 -19.31 4.95
N GLN A 57 12.42 -18.96 6.14
CA GLN A 57 13.02 -19.28 7.44
C GLN A 57 12.28 -20.42 8.16
N GLY A 58 11.78 -21.38 7.43
CA GLY A 58 11.07 -22.53 8.00
C GLY A 58 10.93 -23.67 7.02
N ARG A 59 10.45 -24.83 7.52
CA ARG A 59 10.20 -26.02 6.68
C ARG A 59 8.73 -26.14 6.26
N GLY A 60 7.96 -25.06 6.35
CA GLY A 60 6.55 -25.05 5.94
C GLY A 60 6.39 -25.27 4.43
N PRO A 61 5.23 -25.85 3.99
CA PRO A 61 4.99 -26.14 2.57
C PRO A 61 4.61 -24.88 1.75
N ARG A 62 4.39 -23.75 2.40
CA ARG A 62 3.92 -22.53 1.75
C ARG A 62 5.08 -21.75 1.12
N LYS A 63 4.82 -21.19 -0.07
CA LYS A 63 5.73 -20.26 -0.72
C LYS A 63 5.32 -18.83 -0.36
N PRO A 64 6.28 -17.91 -0.17
CA PRO A 64 5.96 -16.49 0.02
C PRO A 64 5.22 -15.93 -1.19
N THR A 65 4.58 -14.77 -1.01
CA THR A 65 3.94 -14.05 -2.12
C THR A 65 4.83 -13.95 -3.35
N SER A 66 4.24 -14.00 -4.54
CA SER A 66 4.96 -13.78 -5.81
C SER A 66 5.55 -12.38 -5.94
N GLU A 67 5.02 -11.41 -5.21
CA GLU A 67 5.49 -10.01 -5.19
C GLU A 67 6.44 -9.71 -4.02
N LEU A 68 7.13 -10.73 -3.55
CA LEU A 68 8.05 -10.62 -2.41
C LEU A 68 9.11 -9.53 -2.61
N ASP A 69 9.64 -9.38 -3.84
CA ASP A 69 10.66 -8.36 -4.14
C ASP A 69 10.15 -6.95 -3.88
N LEU A 70 8.92 -6.62 -4.27
CA LEU A 70 8.27 -5.35 -3.98
C LEU A 70 8.31 -5.03 -2.48
N HIS A 71 7.87 -5.97 -1.64
CA HIS A 71 7.86 -5.80 -0.19
C HIS A 71 9.26 -5.64 0.39
N LEU A 72 10.19 -6.50 0.00
CA LEU A 72 11.54 -6.47 0.52
C LEU A 72 12.32 -5.23 0.07
N ARG A 73 12.10 -4.72 -1.16
CA ARG A 73 12.66 -3.44 -1.62
C ARG A 73 12.21 -2.30 -0.70
N ILE A 74 10.91 -2.19 -0.44
CA ILE A 74 10.38 -1.18 0.48
C ILE A 74 11.02 -1.32 1.86
N LEU A 75 10.98 -2.50 2.46
CA LEU A 75 11.49 -2.72 3.79
C LEU A 75 13.01 -2.50 3.92
N ARG A 76 13.79 -2.72 2.87
CA ARG A 76 15.23 -2.45 2.85
C ARG A 76 15.53 -0.95 2.77
N HIS A 77 14.83 -0.22 1.90
CA HIS A 77 15.05 1.22 1.69
C HIS A 77 14.42 2.09 2.79
N ARG A 78 13.39 1.57 3.48
CA ARG A 78 12.61 2.26 4.49
C ARG A 78 12.67 1.53 5.84
N PRO A 79 13.74 1.70 6.62
CA PRO A 79 13.87 1.07 7.95
C PRO A 79 12.83 1.59 8.96
N ASP A 80 12.24 2.75 8.71
CA ASP A 80 11.11 3.32 9.45
C ASP A 80 9.79 2.59 9.17
N VAL A 81 9.68 1.86 8.06
CA VAL A 81 8.49 1.07 7.70
C VAL A 81 8.58 -0.32 8.31
N GLN A 82 7.51 -0.72 9.01
CA GLN A 82 7.40 -2.05 9.61
C GLN A 82 6.35 -2.93 8.92
N ALA A 83 5.43 -2.32 8.16
CA ALA A 83 4.40 -3.06 7.43
C ALA A 83 4.13 -2.48 6.04
N VAL A 84 3.81 -3.36 5.11
CA VAL A 84 3.43 -3.03 3.74
C VAL A 84 2.14 -3.76 3.41
N VAL A 85 1.16 -3.03 2.88
CA VAL A 85 -0.09 -3.56 2.35
C VAL A 85 -0.14 -3.26 0.86
N HIS A 86 -0.20 -4.30 0.04
CA HIS A 86 -0.49 -4.21 -1.39
C HIS A 86 -1.87 -4.75 -1.68
N ALA A 87 -2.68 -3.98 -2.40
CA ALA A 87 -4.06 -4.29 -2.74
C ALA A 87 -4.43 -3.70 -4.11
N HIS A 88 -5.61 -4.10 -4.62
CA HIS A 88 -6.17 -3.57 -5.86
C HIS A 88 -7.50 -2.83 -5.58
N PRO A 89 -7.47 -1.76 -4.76
CA PRO A 89 -8.67 -1.01 -4.42
C PRO A 89 -9.28 -0.38 -5.68
N PRO A 90 -10.57 -0.63 -5.98
CA PRO A 90 -11.11 -0.37 -7.33
C PRO A 90 -11.01 1.08 -7.80
N ALA A 91 -11.32 2.05 -6.94
CA ALA A 91 -11.28 3.45 -7.37
C ALA A 91 -9.82 3.96 -7.48
N ALA A 92 -8.96 3.67 -6.49
CA ALA A 92 -7.56 4.08 -6.56
C ALA A 92 -6.83 3.39 -7.72
N THR A 93 -7.10 2.09 -7.97
CA THR A 93 -6.59 1.37 -9.13
C THR A 93 -7.13 1.97 -10.44
N GLY A 94 -8.37 2.47 -10.44
CA GLY A 94 -8.94 3.19 -11.58
C GLY A 94 -8.12 4.42 -11.98
N PHE A 95 -7.64 5.22 -11.01
CA PHE A 95 -6.69 6.31 -11.28
C PHE A 95 -5.40 5.78 -11.89
N ALA A 96 -4.84 4.71 -11.31
CA ALA A 96 -3.60 4.10 -11.81
C ALA A 96 -3.72 3.56 -13.25
N VAL A 97 -4.89 3.01 -13.63
CA VAL A 97 -5.20 2.55 -14.99
C VAL A 97 -5.40 3.72 -15.95
N ALA A 98 -5.99 4.82 -15.47
CA ALA A 98 -6.14 6.05 -16.26
C ALA A 98 -4.81 6.80 -16.46
N GLY A 99 -3.73 6.41 -15.77
CA GLY A 99 -2.46 7.12 -15.78
C GLY A 99 -2.50 8.45 -15.00
N GLU A 100 -3.42 8.56 -14.04
CA GLU A 100 -3.69 9.75 -13.24
C GLU A 100 -3.20 9.56 -11.79
N GLU A 101 -2.58 10.60 -11.25
CA GLU A 101 -2.31 10.69 -9.81
C GLU A 101 -3.58 11.05 -9.03
N ILE A 102 -3.65 10.67 -7.77
CA ILE A 102 -4.69 11.14 -6.87
C ILE A 102 -4.27 12.51 -6.33
N PRO A 103 -5.09 13.58 -6.57
CA PRO A 103 -4.77 14.92 -6.06
C PRO A 103 -4.70 14.93 -4.53
N ASP A 104 -3.59 15.40 -3.98
CA ASP A 104 -3.29 15.42 -2.55
C ASP A 104 -3.76 16.67 -1.80
N ASN A 105 -4.56 17.52 -2.46
CA ASN A 105 -4.99 18.82 -1.95
C ASN A 105 -6.52 19.00 -1.91
N LEU A 106 -7.27 17.91 -1.96
CA LEU A 106 -8.74 17.95 -2.00
C LEU A 106 -9.40 17.57 -0.68
N LEU A 107 -8.81 16.66 0.08
CA LEU A 107 -9.42 16.06 1.28
C LEU A 107 -8.50 16.13 2.48
N PRO A 108 -8.96 16.65 3.64
CA PRO A 108 -8.15 16.69 4.85
C PRO A 108 -7.61 15.31 5.28
N GLU A 109 -8.44 14.27 5.21
CA GLU A 109 -8.07 12.91 5.61
C GLU A 109 -6.96 12.34 4.73
N LEU A 110 -6.98 12.63 3.42
CA LEU A 110 -5.91 12.20 2.52
C LEU A 110 -4.58 12.86 2.91
N ILE A 111 -4.61 14.17 3.22
CA ILE A 111 -3.43 14.94 3.62
C ILE A 111 -2.86 14.42 4.95
N LEU A 112 -3.74 14.19 5.94
CA LEU A 112 -3.36 13.85 7.31
C LEU A 112 -2.90 12.40 7.46
N VAL A 113 -3.58 11.45 6.77
CA VAL A 113 -3.41 10.01 6.97
C VAL A 113 -2.48 9.39 5.95
N VAL A 114 -2.60 9.79 4.68
CA VAL A 114 -1.91 9.13 3.56
C VAL A 114 -0.72 9.94 3.07
N GLY A 115 -0.89 11.26 2.93
CA GLY A 115 0.09 12.13 2.30
C GLY A 115 0.07 12.04 0.76
N PRO A 116 1.14 12.51 0.09
CA PRO A 116 1.25 12.44 -1.37
C PRO A 116 1.24 11.00 -1.88
N VAL A 117 0.55 10.77 -3.00
CA VAL A 117 0.37 9.45 -3.62
C VAL A 117 0.86 9.48 -5.06
N PRO A 118 2.17 9.31 -5.31
CA PRO A 118 2.71 9.32 -6.66
C PRO A 118 2.29 8.07 -7.45
N LEU A 119 2.19 8.24 -8.77
CA LEU A 119 1.99 7.16 -9.74
C LEU A 119 3.33 6.61 -10.21
N VAL A 120 3.62 5.38 -9.83
CA VAL A 120 4.80 4.63 -10.29
C VAL A 120 4.55 4.08 -11.69
N PRO A 121 5.45 4.27 -12.67
CA PRO A 121 5.31 3.68 -14.00
C PRO A 121 5.17 2.17 -13.96
N PHE A 122 4.47 1.60 -14.94
CA PHE A 122 4.27 0.15 -15.02
C PHE A 122 5.60 -0.61 -14.96
N GLY A 123 5.63 -1.63 -14.12
CA GLY A 123 6.65 -2.67 -14.06
C GLY A 123 5.97 -4.03 -13.93
N MET A 124 6.55 -5.06 -14.50
CA MET A 124 5.96 -6.40 -14.49
C MET A 124 5.82 -6.92 -13.05
N PRO A 125 4.59 -7.22 -12.58
CA PRO A 125 4.36 -7.73 -11.23
C PRO A 125 5.14 -9.01 -10.93
N GLY A 126 5.63 -9.12 -9.70
CA GLY A 126 6.39 -10.31 -9.27
C GLY A 126 7.80 -10.40 -9.84
N THR A 127 8.31 -9.36 -10.47
CA THR A 127 9.67 -9.30 -11.03
C THR A 127 10.48 -8.17 -10.40
N PRO A 128 11.83 -8.20 -10.49
CA PRO A 128 12.69 -7.10 -10.06
C PRO A 128 12.39 -5.77 -10.76
N GLU A 129 11.82 -5.80 -11.96
CA GLU A 129 11.47 -4.58 -12.70
C GLU A 129 10.55 -3.67 -11.90
N LEU A 130 9.46 -4.20 -11.34
CA LEU A 130 8.57 -3.41 -10.48
C LEU A 130 9.31 -2.90 -9.25
N GLY A 131 10.15 -3.75 -8.62
CA GLY A 131 10.98 -3.36 -7.51
C GLY A 131 11.91 -2.18 -7.83
N ASP A 132 12.54 -2.19 -9.00
CA ASP A 132 13.42 -1.09 -9.45
C ASP A 132 12.63 0.20 -9.74
N ARG A 133 11.39 0.08 -10.28
CA ARG A 133 10.51 1.23 -10.55
C ARG A 133 10.08 1.98 -9.30
N ILE A 134 9.85 1.28 -8.19
CA ILE A 134 9.37 1.92 -6.95
C ILE A 134 10.47 2.65 -6.17
N VAL A 135 11.74 2.26 -6.32
CA VAL A 135 12.86 2.78 -5.50
C VAL A 135 12.90 4.32 -5.46
N PRO A 136 12.87 5.06 -6.58
CA PRO A 136 12.92 6.52 -6.54
C PRO A 136 11.79 7.17 -5.73
N TYR A 137 10.65 6.50 -5.64
CA TYR A 137 9.47 7.02 -4.94
C TYR A 137 9.49 6.72 -3.44
N ILE A 138 10.01 5.55 -3.04
CA ILE A 138 10.08 5.17 -1.62
C ILE A 138 11.23 5.85 -0.88
N GLU A 139 12.21 6.41 -1.55
CA GLU A 139 13.29 7.21 -0.94
C GLU A 139 12.76 8.53 -0.36
N ASP A 140 11.69 9.09 -0.92
CA ASP A 140 10.99 10.21 -0.30
C ASP A 140 10.12 9.71 0.87
N ARG A 141 10.52 10.05 2.09
CA ARG A 141 9.84 9.61 3.31
C ARG A 141 8.43 10.16 3.49
N ARG A 142 8.04 11.16 2.71
CA ARG A 142 6.67 11.69 2.71
C ARG A 142 5.70 10.74 2.00
N HIS A 143 6.20 9.86 1.14
CA HIS A 143 5.39 8.88 0.44
C HIS A 143 5.10 7.68 1.35
N HIS A 144 3.86 7.58 1.79
CA HIS A 144 3.33 6.46 2.56
C HIS A 144 2.37 5.59 1.75
N ALA A 145 2.04 6.02 0.54
CA ALA A 145 1.25 5.28 -0.44
C ALA A 145 1.81 5.51 -1.85
N LEU A 146 1.68 4.51 -2.70
CA LEU A 146 2.04 4.56 -4.12
C LEU A 146 0.89 3.99 -4.94
N LEU A 147 0.54 4.61 -6.07
CA LEU A 147 -0.18 3.96 -7.14
C LEU A 147 0.81 3.24 -8.05
N LEU A 148 0.47 2.03 -8.47
CA LEU A 148 1.22 1.26 -9.46
C LEU A 148 0.44 1.26 -10.77
N ALA A 149 0.97 1.88 -11.83
CA ALA A 149 0.28 2.02 -13.10
C ALA A 149 -0.24 0.66 -13.62
N ASN A 150 -1.52 0.60 -14.00
CA ASN A 150 -2.20 -0.59 -14.49
C ASN A 150 -2.15 -1.82 -13.56
N HIS A 151 -1.99 -1.61 -12.24
CA HIS A 151 -1.81 -2.73 -11.31
C HIS A 151 -2.65 -2.56 -10.03
N GLY A 152 -2.31 -1.59 -9.20
CA GLY A 152 -2.96 -1.44 -7.89
C GLY A 152 -2.31 -0.35 -7.05
N ALA A 153 -2.34 -0.53 -5.72
CA ALA A 153 -1.76 0.40 -4.76
C ALA A 153 -0.92 -0.31 -3.71
N VAL A 154 0.05 0.41 -3.16
CA VAL A 154 0.87 -0.03 -2.02
C VAL A 154 0.81 1.03 -0.95
N THR A 155 0.63 0.63 0.31
CA THR A 155 0.70 1.50 1.47
C THR A 155 1.68 0.99 2.50
N LEU A 156 2.33 1.93 3.17
CA LEU A 156 3.44 1.75 4.10
C LEU A 156 3.03 2.21 5.49
N GLY A 157 3.48 1.51 6.54
CA GLY A 157 3.18 1.92 7.91
C GLY A 157 4.27 1.51 8.89
N ARG A 158 4.33 2.23 10.03
CA ARG A 158 5.13 1.84 11.21
C ARG A 158 4.49 0.66 11.95
N THR A 159 3.22 0.39 11.66
CA THR A 159 2.46 -0.77 12.10
C THR A 159 1.61 -1.31 10.95
N LEU A 160 1.11 -2.54 11.09
CA LEU A 160 0.18 -3.11 10.11
C LEU A 160 -1.13 -2.31 10.06
N ASP A 161 -1.63 -1.87 11.22
CA ASP A 161 -2.85 -1.08 11.31
C ASP A 161 -2.71 0.26 10.57
N GLU A 162 -1.55 0.93 10.73
CA GLU A 162 -1.27 2.18 10.01
C GLU A 162 -1.24 1.98 8.49
N ALA A 163 -0.55 0.94 8.00
CA ALA A 163 -0.53 0.63 6.58
C ALA A 163 -1.93 0.28 6.03
N TRP A 164 -2.71 -0.46 6.81
CA TRP A 164 -4.08 -0.83 6.47
C TRP A 164 -5.00 0.40 6.42
N ILE A 165 -5.01 1.23 7.47
CA ILE A 165 -5.81 2.47 7.53
C ILE A 165 -5.50 3.37 6.33
N ARG A 166 -4.23 3.48 5.94
CA ARG A 166 -3.82 4.22 4.74
C ARG A 166 -4.42 3.64 3.46
N MET A 167 -4.52 2.32 3.34
CA MET A 167 -5.12 1.67 2.17
C MET A 167 -6.63 1.97 2.09
N GLU A 168 -7.33 1.89 3.22
CA GLU A 168 -8.76 2.22 3.29
C GLU A 168 -9.00 3.71 2.99
N SER A 169 -8.20 4.59 3.59
CA SER A 169 -8.30 6.05 3.38
C SER A 169 -8.00 6.45 1.93
N LEU A 170 -7.01 5.81 1.30
CA LEU A 170 -6.67 6.01 -0.10
C LEU A 170 -7.84 5.67 -1.02
N GLU A 171 -8.43 4.48 -0.84
CA GLU A 171 -9.58 4.06 -1.64
C GLU A 171 -10.80 4.96 -1.40
N HIS A 172 -11.06 5.30 -0.13
CA HIS A 172 -12.18 6.18 0.21
C HIS A 172 -12.02 7.56 -0.46
N ALA A 173 -10.83 8.16 -0.39
CA ALA A 173 -10.51 9.41 -1.06
C ALA A 173 -10.66 9.30 -2.59
N ALA A 174 -10.16 8.23 -3.19
CA ALA A 174 -10.29 7.99 -4.62
C ALA A 174 -11.76 7.91 -5.07
N ARG A 175 -12.61 7.22 -4.30
CA ARG A 175 -14.06 7.16 -4.55
C ARG A 175 -14.72 8.53 -4.47
N ILE A 176 -14.39 9.34 -3.46
CA ILE A 176 -14.95 10.69 -3.29
C ILE A 176 -14.51 11.56 -4.47
N ILE A 177 -13.24 11.52 -4.86
CA ILE A 177 -12.72 12.34 -5.97
C ILE A 177 -13.34 11.92 -7.30
N ALA A 178 -13.51 10.63 -7.56
CA ALA A 178 -14.20 10.13 -8.75
C ALA A 178 -15.66 10.58 -8.77
N ALA A 179 -16.37 10.52 -7.64
CA ALA A 179 -17.75 11.02 -7.52
C ALA A 179 -17.82 12.55 -7.72
N ALA A 180 -16.87 13.30 -7.16
CA ALA A 180 -16.81 14.75 -7.35
C ALA A 180 -16.61 15.12 -8.83
N ARG A 181 -15.72 14.42 -9.55
CA ARG A 181 -15.50 14.60 -10.99
C ARG A 181 -16.76 14.30 -11.83
N ALA A 182 -17.62 13.40 -11.36
CA ALA A 182 -18.89 13.10 -12.04
C ALA A 182 -19.95 14.18 -11.88
N VAL A 183 -19.89 15.00 -10.84
CA VAL A 183 -20.86 16.08 -10.56
C VAL A 183 -20.32 17.48 -10.89
N GLY A 184 -19.01 17.62 -11.07
CA GLY A 184 -18.37 18.89 -11.41
C GLY A 184 -16.86 18.84 -11.29
N GLU A 185 -16.20 19.97 -11.40
CA GLU A 185 -14.76 20.06 -11.22
C GLU A 185 -14.41 20.17 -9.72
N PRO A 186 -13.57 19.28 -9.17
CA PRO A 186 -13.13 19.35 -7.78
C PRO A 186 -12.40 20.66 -7.49
N LYS A 187 -12.72 21.28 -6.35
CA LYS A 187 -12.11 22.55 -5.93
C LYS A 187 -11.02 22.27 -4.89
N PRO A 188 -9.73 22.52 -5.21
CA PRO A 188 -8.65 22.29 -4.28
C PRO A 188 -8.71 23.18 -3.04
N LEU A 189 -8.21 22.67 -1.92
CA LEU A 189 -7.93 23.48 -0.74
C LEU A 189 -6.82 24.49 -1.04
N THR A 190 -6.86 25.65 -0.36
CA THR A 190 -5.78 26.63 -0.49
C THR A 190 -4.45 26.06 0.03
N ALA A 191 -3.33 26.52 -0.53
CA ALA A 191 -2.01 26.13 -0.06
C ALA A 191 -1.80 26.37 1.46
N ALA A 192 -2.41 27.46 2.00
CA ALA A 192 -2.38 27.76 3.42
C ALA A 192 -3.14 26.71 4.27
N ALA A 193 -4.29 26.23 3.77
CA ALA A 193 -5.06 25.17 4.43
C ALA A 193 -4.30 23.85 4.41
N VAL A 194 -3.72 23.47 3.26
CA VAL A 194 -2.90 22.27 3.12
C VAL A 194 -1.71 22.31 4.10
N ALA A 195 -0.95 23.39 4.13
CA ALA A 195 0.19 23.53 5.03
C ALA A 195 -0.20 23.46 6.52
N LYS A 196 -1.39 23.96 6.88
CA LYS A 196 -1.91 23.86 8.24
C LYS A 196 -2.25 22.42 8.62
N LEU A 197 -2.88 21.67 7.71
CA LEU A 197 -3.20 20.26 7.89
C LEU A 197 -1.93 19.40 8.02
N GLN A 198 -0.93 19.61 7.15
CA GLN A 198 0.35 18.89 7.24
C GLN A 198 1.04 19.08 8.59
N LYS A 199 1.08 20.33 9.11
CA LYS A 199 1.61 20.61 10.47
C LYS A 199 0.80 19.96 11.59
N GLN A 200 -0.48 19.74 11.40
CA GLN A 200 -1.31 19.03 12.37
C GLN A 200 -0.98 17.54 12.34
N GLY A 201 -0.87 16.91 11.17
CA GLY A 201 -0.50 15.51 11.03
C GLY A 201 0.86 15.17 11.65
N GLU A 202 1.85 16.07 11.56
CA GLU A 202 3.16 15.91 12.20
C GLU A 202 3.13 15.91 13.74
N ARG A 203 2.09 16.48 14.37
CA ARG A 203 1.93 16.54 15.82
C ARG A 203 1.20 15.34 16.39
N ASP A 204 0.32 14.75 15.61
CA ASP A 204 -0.58 13.66 16.03
C ASP A 204 -0.02 12.27 15.68
N GLY A 205 1.08 12.20 14.93
CA GLY A 205 1.79 10.99 14.46
C GLY A 205 3.14 10.77 15.12
#